data_dfec8bff7d3095093cce5969095eeb9a
#
_entry.id   dfec8bff7d3095093cce5969095eeb9a
#
_cell.length_a   1.000
_cell.length_b   1.000
_cell.length_c   1.000
_cell.angle_alpha   90.00
_cell.angle_beta   90.00
_cell.angle_gamma   90.00
#
_symmetry.space_group_name_H-M   'P 1'
#
loop_
_entity.id
_entity.type
_entity.pdbx_description
1 polymer ?
#
loop_
_entity_poly.entity_id
_entity_poly.type
_entity_poly.pdbx_seq_one_letter_code
_entity_poly.pdbx_strand_id
1 'polypeptide(L)'
;FPEQNPLVKVADTLREYDLNRLLKALQNSQDAGENAEFKLGFNAQLLTDENEIERLLANIDADTLVAFDTETTDVDTQNARLVGFSFCFNDEEAYYVPVAHEYLGAPRQVSEKFAAWAISQIYKGCVIGQNLKYDFKVVKRNLGLEPPVNFKDTMILAWLMDPGSSVGMDALAKRLY
;
A
#
# COMPACT_ATOMS: atom_id res chain seq x y z
N PHE A 1 -7.35 22.39 24.40
CA PHE A 1 -7.36 21.31 25.40
C PHE A 1 -6.65 20.12 24.78
N PRO A 2 -5.58 19.55 25.39
CA PRO A 2 -5.01 18.31 24.91
C PRO A 2 -6.05 17.21 25.15
N GLU A 3 -6.58 16.63 24.10
CA GLU A 3 -7.45 15.47 24.18
C GLU A 3 -6.63 14.29 24.71
N GLN A 4 -6.82 13.97 25.98
CA GLN A 4 -6.25 12.77 26.57
C GLN A 4 -6.81 11.55 25.82
N ASN A 5 -5.93 10.73 25.26
CA ASN A 5 -6.31 9.49 24.61
C ASN A 5 -7.27 8.71 25.52
N PRO A 6 -8.52 8.47 25.10
CA PRO A 6 -9.55 7.84 25.96
C PRO A 6 -9.15 6.46 26.43
N LEU A 7 -8.24 5.77 25.73
CA LEU A 7 -7.72 4.46 26.13
C LEU A 7 -6.84 4.50 27.38
N VAL A 8 -6.19 5.63 27.69
CA VAL A 8 -5.39 5.76 28.92
C VAL A 8 -6.27 5.63 30.17
N LYS A 9 -7.51 6.14 30.12
CA LYS A 9 -8.48 6.08 31.21
C LYS A 9 -8.99 4.68 31.52
N VAL A 10 -8.83 3.74 30.58
CA VAL A 10 -9.32 2.36 30.72
C VAL A 10 -8.19 1.34 30.87
N ALA A 11 -6.93 1.80 31.05
CA ALA A 11 -5.78 0.90 31.14
C ALA A 11 -5.91 -0.15 32.26
N ASP A 12 -6.46 0.23 33.39
CA ASP A 12 -6.66 -0.70 34.52
C ASP A 12 -7.75 -1.72 34.20
N THR A 13 -8.84 -1.30 33.56
CA THR A 13 -9.89 -2.18 33.06
C THR A 13 -9.34 -3.17 32.03
N LEU A 14 -8.47 -2.70 31.12
CA LEU A 14 -7.84 -3.57 30.12
C LEU A 14 -6.93 -4.64 30.76
N ARG A 15 -6.28 -4.32 31.90
CA ARG A 15 -5.51 -5.30 32.69
C ARG A 15 -6.41 -6.32 33.37
N GLU A 16 -7.51 -5.86 33.97
CA GLU A 16 -8.48 -6.70 34.66
C GLU A 16 -9.09 -7.77 33.72
N TYR A 17 -9.32 -7.42 32.45
CA TYR A 17 -9.89 -8.33 31.45
C TYR A 17 -8.82 -9.02 30.58
N ASP A 18 -7.53 -8.98 30.96
CA ASP A 18 -6.39 -9.61 30.28
C ASP A 18 -6.26 -9.24 28.77
N LEU A 19 -6.66 -8.00 28.43
CA LEU A 19 -6.63 -7.49 27.06
C LEU A 19 -5.24 -6.97 26.68
N ASN A 20 -4.24 -7.84 26.77
CA ASN A 20 -2.82 -7.53 26.62
C ASN A 20 -2.44 -6.90 25.26
N ARG A 21 -3.17 -7.20 24.19
CA ARG A 21 -2.97 -6.57 22.88
C ARG A 21 -3.30 -5.08 22.90
N LEU A 22 -4.40 -4.70 23.56
CA LEU A 22 -4.81 -3.30 23.69
C LEU A 22 -3.90 -2.56 24.66
N LEU A 23 -3.43 -3.20 25.72
CA LEU A 23 -2.43 -2.63 26.63
C LEU A 23 -1.10 -2.33 25.92
N LYS A 24 -0.60 -3.24 25.09
CA LYS A 24 0.59 -3.00 24.27
C LYS A 24 0.39 -1.87 23.27
N ALA A 25 -0.77 -1.78 22.64
CA ALA A 25 -1.09 -0.68 21.73
C ALA A 25 -1.11 0.67 22.47
N LEU A 26 -1.62 0.71 23.71
CA LEU A 26 -1.56 1.88 24.59
C LEU A 26 -0.14 2.30 24.95
N GLN A 27 0.70 1.34 25.34
CA GLN A 27 2.10 1.60 25.70
C GLN A 27 2.87 2.16 24.48
N ASN A 28 2.71 1.55 23.31
CA ASN A 28 3.32 2.04 22.07
C ASN A 28 2.83 3.43 21.67
N SER A 29 1.56 3.80 21.99
CA SER A 29 1.03 5.14 21.73
C SER A 29 1.51 6.18 22.76
N GLN A 30 1.92 5.77 23.96
CA GLN A 30 2.53 6.69 24.95
C GLN A 30 4.00 6.96 24.66
N ASP A 31 4.74 5.97 24.16
CA ASP A 31 6.13 6.14 23.70
C ASP A 31 6.23 6.93 22.38
N ALA A 32 5.14 7.01 21.61
CA ALA A 32 5.02 7.86 20.41
C ALA A 32 4.65 9.34 20.72
N GLY A 33 4.56 9.72 21.99
CA GLY A 33 4.09 11.02 22.48
C GLY A 33 5.14 12.10 22.61
N GLU A 34 6.15 12.17 21.77
CA GLU A 34 6.92 13.40 21.47
C GLU A 34 7.25 13.37 19.98
N ASN A 35 6.57 14.23 19.22
CA ASN A 35 6.87 14.74 17.88
C ASN A 35 8.16 14.21 17.22
N ALA A 36 8.28 12.92 17.00
CA ALA A 36 9.08 12.45 15.89
C ALA A 36 8.22 12.73 14.65
N GLU A 37 8.45 13.87 13.97
CA GLU A 37 8.16 13.96 12.55
C GLU A 37 8.82 12.74 11.95
N PHE A 38 8.03 11.73 11.64
CA PHE A 38 8.48 10.58 10.87
C PHE A 38 8.77 11.15 9.48
N LYS A 39 10.02 11.61 9.29
CA LYS A 39 10.48 11.98 7.96
C LYS A 39 10.53 10.70 7.17
N LEU A 40 9.48 10.48 6.39
CA LEU A 40 9.52 9.54 5.29
C LEU A 40 10.80 9.87 4.52
N GLY A 41 11.67 8.89 4.33
CA GLY A 41 12.91 9.09 3.55
C GLY A 41 12.62 9.33 2.06
N PHE A 42 11.35 9.47 1.66
CA PHE A 42 10.88 9.68 0.30
C PHE A 42 9.74 10.70 0.26
N ASN A 43 9.48 11.28 -0.91
CA ASN A 43 8.39 12.22 -1.17
C ASN A 43 7.14 11.44 -1.62
N ALA A 44 6.09 11.43 -0.80
CA ALA A 44 4.80 10.81 -1.15
C ALA A 44 3.87 11.83 -1.79
N GLN A 45 3.36 11.54 -2.98
CA GLN A 45 2.51 12.44 -3.77
C GLN A 45 1.15 11.80 -4.05
N LEU A 46 0.08 12.58 -3.82
CA LEU A 46 -1.28 12.23 -4.20
C LEU A 46 -1.55 12.75 -5.61
N LEU A 47 -1.76 11.84 -6.56
CA LEU A 47 -2.01 12.18 -7.95
C LEU A 47 -3.51 12.12 -8.27
N THR A 48 -4.08 13.26 -8.62
CA THR A 48 -5.51 13.41 -8.96
C THR A 48 -5.73 14.05 -10.35
N ASP A 49 -4.66 14.50 -10.99
CA ASP A 49 -4.67 15.07 -12.34
C ASP A 49 -4.25 14.02 -13.37
N GLU A 50 -5.18 13.64 -14.24
CA GLU A 50 -4.94 12.64 -15.28
C GLU A 50 -3.79 13.03 -16.21
N ASN A 51 -3.60 14.32 -16.56
CA ASN A 51 -2.51 14.77 -17.41
C ASN A 51 -1.13 14.63 -16.73
N GLU A 52 -1.08 14.79 -15.41
CA GLU A 52 0.15 14.59 -14.64
C GLU A 52 0.52 13.10 -14.62
N ILE A 53 -0.46 12.24 -14.37
CA ILE A 53 -0.29 10.78 -14.39
C ILE A 53 0.15 10.33 -15.79
N GLU A 54 -0.46 10.85 -16.87
CA GLU A 54 -0.07 10.53 -18.23
C GLU A 54 1.40 10.85 -18.52
N ARG A 55 1.88 12.01 -18.04
CA ARG A 55 3.29 12.41 -18.24
C ARG A 55 4.26 11.50 -17.50
N LEU A 56 3.92 11.12 -16.25
CA LEU A 56 4.73 10.21 -15.44
C LEU A 56 4.84 8.82 -16.08
N LEU A 57 3.74 8.34 -16.66
CA LEU A 57 3.68 6.99 -17.24
C LEU A 57 4.09 6.91 -18.71
N ALA A 58 4.37 8.05 -19.38
CA ALA A 58 4.58 8.12 -20.82
C ALA A 58 5.80 7.33 -21.33
N ASN A 59 6.82 7.16 -20.51
CA ASN A 59 8.11 6.60 -20.91
C ASN A 59 8.39 5.21 -20.31
N ILE A 60 7.37 4.51 -19.81
CA ILE A 60 7.54 3.15 -19.30
C ILE A 60 7.76 2.19 -20.46
N ASP A 61 8.87 1.48 -20.39
CA ASP A 61 9.24 0.37 -21.29
C ASP A 61 9.48 -0.93 -20.51
N ALA A 62 9.84 -1.99 -21.20
CA ALA A 62 10.02 -3.32 -20.60
C ALA A 62 11.16 -3.41 -19.57
N ASP A 63 12.11 -2.49 -19.60
CA ASP A 63 13.26 -2.43 -18.68
C ASP A 63 13.00 -1.51 -17.48
N THR A 64 11.93 -0.72 -17.54
CA THR A 64 11.53 0.19 -16.45
C THR A 64 11.04 -0.64 -15.24
N LEU A 65 11.71 -0.49 -14.10
CA LEU A 65 11.26 -1.10 -12.84
C LEU A 65 10.16 -0.25 -12.23
N VAL A 66 9.02 -0.86 -11.92
CA VAL A 66 7.89 -0.17 -11.30
C VAL A 66 7.43 -0.97 -10.09
N ALA A 67 7.63 -0.43 -8.88
CA ALA A 67 6.96 -0.99 -7.71
C ALA A 67 5.47 -0.63 -7.77
N PHE A 68 4.60 -1.59 -7.44
CA PHE A 68 3.15 -1.46 -7.60
C PHE A 68 2.42 -2.19 -6.48
N ASP A 69 1.37 -1.54 -5.97
CA ASP A 69 0.48 -2.10 -4.95
C ASP A 69 -0.94 -1.56 -5.11
N THR A 70 -1.96 -2.29 -4.66
CA THR A 70 -3.37 -1.90 -4.74
C THR A 70 -3.98 -1.72 -3.36
N GLU A 71 -4.81 -0.66 -3.20
CA GLU A 71 -5.66 -0.47 -2.04
C GLU A 71 -7.08 -0.94 -2.35
N THR A 72 -7.66 -1.69 -1.43
CA THR A 72 -8.91 -2.40 -1.66
C THR A 72 -9.84 -2.38 -0.46
N THR A 73 -11.12 -2.69 -0.69
CA THR A 73 -12.14 -2.74 0.38
C THR A 73 -12.14 -4.03 1.18
N ASP A 74 -11.49 -5.11 0.71
CA ASP A 74 -11.54 -6.44 1.33
C ASP A 74 -10.24 -7.19 1.04
N VAL A 75 -9.85 -8.11 1.92
CA VAL A 75 -8.73 -9.04 1.72
C VAL A 75 -9.09 -10.24 0.83
N ASP A 76 -10.38 -10.55 0.71
CA ASP A 76 -10.87 -11.55 -0.23
C ASP A 76 -11.01 -10.95 -1.62
N THR A 77 -10.18 -11.40 -2.56
CA THR A 77 -10.20 -10.95 -3.96
C THR A 77 -11.53 -11.15 -4.68
N GLN A 78 -12.42 -12.02 -4.16
CA GLN A 78 -13.76 -12.22 -4.71
C GLN A 78 -14.69 -11.03 -4.43
N ASN A 79 -14.49 -10.36 -3.30
CA ASN A 79 -15.32 -9.26 -2.82
C ASN A 79 -14.61 -7.90 -2.91
N ALA A 80 -13.28 -7.91 -3.06
CA ALA A 80 -12.45 -6.72 -3.08
C ALA A 80 -12.80 -5.78 -4.25
N ARG A 81 -13.08 -4.51 -3.92
CA ARG A 81 -13.16 -3.42 -4.88
C ARG A 81 -11.87 -2.61 -4.81
N LEU A 82 -11.35 -2.23 -5.97
CA LEU A 82 -10.20 -1.35 -6.05
C LEU A 82 -10.59 0.06 -5.61
N VAL A 83 -9.95 0.61 -4.59
CA VAL A 83 -10.17 1.99 -4.14
C VAL A 83 -9.04 2.94 -4.51
N GLY A 84 -7.87 2.41 -4.82
CA GLY A 84 -6.71 3.17 -5.28
C GLY A 84 -5.55 2.25 -5.61
N PHE A 85 -4.48 2.82 -6.11
CA PHE A 85 -3.22 2.10 -6.33
C PHE A 85 -2.03 3.02 -6.11
N SER A 86 -0.91 2.44 -5.70
CA SER A 86 0.36 3.13 -5.54
C SER A 86 1.41 2.59 -6.50
N PHE A 87 2.35 3.43 -6.87
CA PHE A 87 3.51 3.04 -7.65
C PHE A 87 4.71 3.95 -7.37
N CYS A 88 5.92 3.43 -7.64
CA CYS A 88 7.14 4.23 -7.67
C CYS A 88 8.16 3.64 -8.65
N PHE A 89 9.09 4.49 -9.09
CA PHE A 89 10.18 4.13 -10.00
C PHE A 89 11.54 4.10 -9.31
N ASN A 90 11.63 4.69 -8.12
CA ASN A 90 12.85 4.85 -7.32
C ASN A 90 12.48 4.89 -5.83
N ASP A 91 13.46 5.07 -4.96
CA ASP A 91 13.32 5.16 -3.51
C ASP A 91 13.12 6.59 -2.98
N GLU A 92 13.07 7.59 -3.87
CA GLU A 92 12.91 9.00 -3.50
C GLU A 92 11.45 9.47 -3.57
N GLU A 93 10.67 8.93 -4.52
CA GLU A 93 9.30 9.37 -4.80
C GLU A 93 8.33 8.19 -4.87
N ALA A 94 7.19 8.33 -4.21
CA ALA A 94 6.09 7.39 -4.30
C ALA A 94 4.78 8.13 -4.64
N TYR A 95 3.96 7.50 -5.43
CA TYR A 95 2.73 8.07 -5.96
C TYR A 95 1.52 7.25 -5.55
N TYR A 96 0.44 7.93 -5.16
CA TYR A 96 -0.85 7.30 -4.90
C TYR A 96 -1.92 7.89 -5.79
N VAL A 97 -2.72 7.03 -6.44
CA VAL A 97 -3.83 7.42 -7.32
C VAL A 97 -5.14 6.91 -6.71
N PRO A 98 -6.01 7.79 -6.20
CA PRO A 98 -7.31 7.42 -5.67
C PRO A 98 -8.31 7.15 -6.80
N VAL A 99 -9.16 6.11 -6.65
CA VAL A 99 -10.12 5.64 -7.68
C VAL A 99 -11.54 5.60 -7.16
N ALA A 100 -11.80 4.95 -6.01
CA ALA A 100 -13.16 4.69 -5.53
C ALA A 100 -13.29 4.77 -3.99
N HIS A 101 -12.67 5.78 -3.37
CA HIS A 101 -12.88 6.06 -1.96
C HIS A 101 -14.26 6.65 -1.68
N GLU A 102 -14.95 6.16 -0.66
CA GLU A 102 -16.34 6.51 -0.31
C GLU A 102 -16.45 7.14 1.10
N TYR A 103 -15.47 7.94 1.53
CA TYR A 103 -15.53 8.63 2.83
C TYR A 103 -15.67 10.13 2.69
N LEU A 104 -16.22 10.78 3.75
CA LEU A 104 -16.39 12.24 3.76
C LEU A 104 -15.02 12.93 3.68
N GLY A 105 -14.86 13.81 2.69
CA GLY A 105 -13.58 14.49 2.44
C GLY A 105 -12.61 13.71 1.55
N ALA A 106 -13.07 12.64 0.89
CA ALA A 106 -12.25 11.94 -0.12
C ALA A 106 -11.71 12.93 -1.17
N PRO A 107 -10.44 12.80 -1.57
CA PRO A 107 -9.86 13.67 -2.59
C PRO A 107 -10.57 13.49 -3.93
N ARG A 108 -10.29 14.40 -4.89
CA ARG A 108 -10.64 14.16 -6.29
C ARG A 108 -10.02 12.83 -6.72
N GLN A 109 -10.76 12.04 -7.47
CA GLN A 109 -10.38 10.70 -7.88
C GLN A 109 -10.39 10.59 -9.40
N VAL A 110 -9.58 9.69 -9.93
CA VAL A 110 -9.62 9.36 -11.36
C VAL A 110 -10.77 8.38 -11.64
N SER A 111 -11.21 8.32 -12.91
CA SER A 111 -12.20 7.33 -13.31
C SER A 111 -11.62 5.91 -13.35
N GLU A 112 -12.43 4.88 -13.14
CA GLU A 112 -12.02 3.46 -13.30
C GLU A 112 -11.44 3.20 -14.70
N LYS A 113 -12.01 3.85 -15.74
CA LYS A 113 -11.49 3.75 -17.10
C LYS A 113 -10.08 4.31 -17.23
N PHE A 114 -9.82 5.45 -16.58
CA PHE A 114 -8.49 6.04 -16.56
C PHE A 114 -7.51 5.20 -15.72
N ALA A 115 -7.96 4.70 -14.57
CA ALA A 115 -7.18 3.78 -13.74
C ALA A 115 -6.76 2.52 -14.52
N ALA A 116 -7.68 1.93 -15.31
CA ALA A 116 -7.38 0.81 -16.18
C ALA A 116 -6.30 1.17 -17.21
N TRP A 117 -6.40 2.34 -17.85
CA TRP A 117 -5.37 2.81 -18.77
C TRP A 117 -4.03 3.01 -18.04
N ALA A 118 -4.00 3.70 -16.90
CA ALA A 118 -2.79 3.98 -16.15
C ALA A 118 -2.07 2.68 -15.71
N ILE A 119 -2.82 1.73 -15.14
CA ILE A 119 -2.27 0.42 -14.76
C ILE A 119 -1.77 -0.35 -15.99
N SER A 120 -2.45 -0.24 -17.13
CA SER A 120 -1.97 -0.85 -18.38
C SER A 120 -0.63 -0.28 -18.87
N GLN A 121 -0.34 1.01 -18.58
CA GLN A 121 0.98 1.59 -18.85
C GLN A 121 2.03 1.04 -17.88
N ILE A 122 1.73 0.97 -16.57
CA ILE A 122 2.60 0.37 -15.55
C ILE A 122 2.95 -1.09 -15.93
N TYR A 123 2.00 -1.84 -16.46
CA TYR A 123 2.18 -3.24 -16.87
C TYR A 123 3.07 -3.44 -18.10
N LYS A 124 3.50 -2.38 -18.77
CA LYS A 124 4.53 -2.46 -19.83
C LYS A 124 5.93 -2.65 -19.25
N GLY A 125 6.16 -2.20 -18.01
CA GLY A 125 7.42 -2.33 -17.29
C GLY A 125 7.60 -3.68 -16.60
N CYS A 126 8.70 -3.80 -15.86
CA CYS A 126 8.90 -4.88 -14.91
C CYS A 126 8.23 -4.53 -13.58
N VAL A 127 7.06 -5.09 -13.30
CA VAL A 127 6.28 -4.83 -12.11
C VAL A 127 6.88 -5.55 -10.90
N ILE A 128 7.14 -4.82 -9.82
CA ILE A 128 7.64 -5.36 -8.56
C ILE A 128 6.61 -5.11 -7.46
N GLY A 129 6.35 -6.09 -6.61
CA GLY A 129 5.44 -5.92 -5.48
C GLY A 129 5.47 -7.10 -4.52
N GLN A 130 4.68 -7.01 -3.48
CA GLN A 130 4.59 -8.00 -2.40
C GLN A 130 3.27 -8.77 -2.51
N ASN A 131 3.30 -10.07 -2.78
CA ASN A 131 2.11 -10.90 -3.01
C ASN A 131 1.26 -10.44 -4.20
N LEU A 132 1.92 -10.08 -5.29
CA LEU A 132 1.31 -9.55 -6.53
C LEU A 132 0.16 -10.39 -7.09
N LYS A 133 0.09 -11.66 -6.72
CA LYS A 133 -1.06 -12.51 -7.06
C LYS A 133 -2.39 -11.93 -6.57
N TYR A 134 -2.39 -11.26 -5.41
CA TYR A 134 -3.57 -10.57 -4.90
C TYR A 134 -3.92 -9.38 -5.80
N ASP A 135 -2.97 -8.48 -6.04
CA ASP A 135 -3.15 -7.28 -6.84
C ASP A 135 -3.61 -7.58 -8.25
N PHE A 136 -2.98 -8.53 -8.91
CA PHE A 136 -3.38 -8.95 -10.25
C PHE A 136 -4.80 -9.50 -10.33
N LYS A 137 -5.26 -10.25 -9.31
CA LYS A 137 -6.64 -10.72 -9.25
C LYS A 137 -7.63 -9.58 -9.06
N VAL A 138 -7.31 -8.62 -8.18
CA VAL A 138 -8.13 -7.43 -7.96
C VAL A 138 -8.22 -6.59 -9.23
N VAL A 139 -7.09 -6.28 -9.86
CA VAL A 139 -7.03 -5.51 -11.11
C VAL A 139 -7.78 -6.21 -12.24
N LYS A 140 -7.57 -7.51 -12.41
CA LYS A 140 -8.30 -8.30 -13.44
C LYS A 140 -9.80 -8.26 -13.20
N ARG A 141 -10.25 -8.45 -11.97
CA ARG A 141 -11.68 -8.48 -11.63
C ARG A 141 -12.35 -7.11 -11.76
N ASN A 142 -11.71 -6.04 -11.31
CA ASN A 142 -12.31 -4.72 -11.28
C ASN A 142 -12.15 -3.97 -12.61
N LEU A 143 -11.03 -4.15 -13.29
CA LEU A 143 -10.67 -3.37 -14.47
C LEU A 143 -10.52 -4.21 -15.76
N GLY A 144 -10.62 -5.53 -15.69
CA GLY A 144 -10.53 -6.43 -16.83
C GLY A 144 -9.13 -6.59 -17.42
N LEU A 145 -8.06 -6.14 -16.73
CA LEU A 145 -6.69 -6.23 -17.22
C LEU A 145 -6.07 -7.58 -16.85
N GLU A 146 -5.39 -8.20 -17.81
CA GLU A 146 -4.58 -9.38 -17.56
C GLU A 146 -3.27 -9.00 -16.84
N PRO A 147 -2.72 -9.90 -16.01
CA PRO A 147 -1.42 -9.66 -15.36
C PRO A 147 -0.32 -9.36 -16.37
N PRO A 148 0.70 -8.55 -15.98
CA PRO A 148 1.85 -8.29 -16.84
C PRO A 148 2.67 -9.56 -17.03
N VAL A 149 3.40 -9.66 -18.15
CA VAL A 149 4.30 -10.79 -18.44
C VAL A 149 5.59 -10.69 -17.60
N ASN A 150 6.06 -9.47 -17.36
CA ASN A 150 7.30 -9.21 -16.64
C ASN A 150 7.00 -8.68 -15.24
N PHE A 151 7.20 -9.52 -14.22
CA PHE A 151 7.00 -9.13 -12.83
C PHE A 151 7.92 -9.87 -11.87
N LYS A 152 8.13 -9.30 -10.69
CA LYS A 152 8.90 -9.88 -9.58
C LYS A 152 8.11 -9.74 -8.28
N ASP A 153 7.78 -10.86 -7.66
CA ASP A 153 7.08 -10.89 -6.37
C ASP A 153 8.08 -11.06 -5.23
N THR A 154 8.20 -10.04 -4.38
CA THR A 154 9.16 -10.03 -3.28
C THR A 154 8.88 -11.08 -2.22
N MET A 155 7.60 -11.45 -2.01
CA MET A 155 7.22 -12.52 -1.10
C MET A 155 7.72 -13.88 -1.61
N ILE A 156 7.53 -14.16 -2.90
CA ILE A 156 7.98 -15.41 -3.53
C ILE A 156 9.51 -15.48 -3.56
N LEU A 157 10.17 -14.38 -3.92
CA LEU A 157 11.64 -14.31 -3.93
C LEU A 157 12.23 -14.59 -2.55
N ALA A 158 11.66 -13.96 -1.49
CA ALA A 158 12.10 -14.17 -0.12
C ALA A 158 11.89 -15.63 0.33
N TRP A 159 10.77 -16.24 -0.05
CA TRP A 159 10.51 -17.65 0.25
C TRP A 159 11.49 -18.60 -0.45
N LEU A 160 11.85 -18.32 -1.70
CA LEU A 160 12.84 -19.10 -2.44
C LEU A 160 14.24 -18.98 -1.85
N MET A 161 14.60 -17.83 -1.30
CA MET A 161 15.90 -17.59 -0.66
C MET A 161 16.00 -18.25 0.71
N ASP A 162 14.94 -18.25 1.49
CA ASP A 162 14.89 -18.80 2.85
C ASP A 162 13.48 -19.33 3.19
N PRO A 163 13.15 -20.58 2.81
CA PRO A 163 11.81 -21.15 3.01
C PRO A 163 11.39 -21.31 4.48
N GLY A 164 12.33 -21.23 5.41
CA GLY A 164 12.08 -21.36 6.85
C GLY A 164 11.69 -20.06 7.55
N SER A 165 11.84 -18.92 6.88
CA SER A 165 11.64 -17.60 7.47
C SER A 165 10.29 -17.00 7.10
N SER A 166 9.82 -16.06 7.95
CA SER A 166 8.63 -15.26 7.63
C SER A 166 8.87 -14.36 6.41
N VAL A 167 7.93 -14.38 5.47
CA VAL A 167 8.00 -13.62 4.20
C VAL A 167 7.03 -12.43 4.17
N GLY A 168 6.35 -12.12 5.29
CA GLY A 168 5.52 -10.92 5.39
C GLY A 168 6.34 -9.64 5.28
N MET A 169 5.76 -8.57 4.74
CA MET A 169 6.44 -7.29 4.49
C MET A 169 7.16 -6.75 5.73
N ASP A 170 6.49 -6.72 6.90
CA ASP A 170 7.07 -6.25 8.17
C ASP A 170 8.28 -7.09 8.61
N ALA A 171 8.20 -8.41 8.40
CA ALA A 171 9.30 -9.32 8.75
C ALA A 171 10.49 -9.13 7.80
N LEU A 172 10.23 -8.93 6.52
CA LEU A 172 11.26 -8.64 5.51
C LEU A 172 11.93 -7.29 5.79
N ALA A 173 11.14 -6.25 6.04
CA ALA A 173 11.67 -4.92 6.35
C ALA A 173 12.60 -4.97 7.56
N LYS A 174 12.19 -5.58 8.68
CA LYS A 174 13.01 -5.71 9.90
C LYS A 174 14.29 -6.54 9.71
N ARG A 175 14.33 -7.41 8.71
CA ARG A 175 15.49 -8.27 8.44
C ARG A 175 16.48 -7.63 7.49
N LEU A 176 16.01 -6.75 6.60
CA LEU A 176 16.81 -6.16 5.52
C LEU A 176 17.26 -4.73 5.83
N TYR A 177 16.56 -4.04 6.74
CA TYR A 177 16.84 -2.66 7.18
C TYR A 177 16.97 -2.58 8.70
#